data_a464a355f1438428ace59d39fe1dce4f
#
_entry.id   a464a355f1438428ace59d39fe1dce4f
#
_cell.length_a   1.000
_cell.length_b   1.000
_cell.length_c   1.000
_cell.angle_alpha   90.00
_cell.angle_beta   90.00
_cell.angle_gamma   90.00
#
_symmetry.space_group_name_H-M   'P 1'
#
loop_
_entity.id
_entity.type
_entity.pdbx_description
1 polymer ?
#
loop_
_entity_poly.entity_id
_entity_poly.type
_entity_poly.pdbx_seq_one_letter_code
_entity_poly.pdbx_strand_id
1 'polypeptide(L)'
;MLPIQQLQELIQGKKVAFIGAGVSHKRCIEQFVELGAQVTLCDQKKSLDDFGDYADTLRRLKVNLSLGEHYTDGFAGQDIIMRTPGYEYYKPALQDALKAGAMVTSEVELFFEFCPCEIVAVTGSDGKTTTTTLISKMFEAAGRRVFLGGNIGAALLPQLADVTPDAVAVVELSSFQLISMRRSPKVAVVTNVTPNHLDHHKDMQEYIDAKRNILLWQVPPCRAVLGFENDITRGMEKDCKGEQVWFTRLHETDRGAFLRESDDMLCYAENGVVTPILPRKEIQLRGLHNVENLLAACAAVWGRVPIEAMRQVGSTFTGVEHRIEPVRTLDGVTYYNDSIASSPTRTIAGLRSFDQKIILIAGGYDKKIPYEPLAPEVLAHVKTLVLMGATGPRIEKAVRDCDGFADSGLTILHADNMQHAVELARGAAKPGDVVSLSPASASFDLYPNFEVRGRDYKNIVMNLK
;
A
#
# COMPACT_ATOMS: atom_id res chain seq x y z
N MET A 1 -32.40 -5.44 -4.06
CA MET A 1 -32.00 -4.01 -3.84
C MET A 1 -30.58 -3.87 -4.31
N LEU A 2 -30.26 -2.79 -5.05
CA LEU A 2 -28.90 -2.53 -5.49
C LEU A 2 -28.02 -2.12 -4.30
N PRO A 3 -26.71 -2.44 -4.30
CA PRO A 3 -25.78 -2.12 -3.20
C PRO A 3 -25.81 -0.64 -2.81
N ILE A 4 -25.85 0.26 -3.80
CA ILE A 4 -25.91 1.71 -3.57
C ILE A 4 -27.21 2.13 -2.87
N GLN A 5 -28.33 1.43 -3.11
CA GLN A 5 -29.60 1.70 -2.45
C GLN A 5 -29.56 1.26 -0.98
N GLN A 6 -28.87 0.15 -0.67
CA GLN A 6 -28.66 -0.30 0.71
C GLN A 6 -27.81 0.70 1.49
N LEU A 7 -26.74 1.24 0.86
CA LEU A 7 -25.95 2.34 1.44
C LEU A 7 -26.82 3.58 1.68
N GLN A 8 -27.66 3.95 0.70
CA GLN A 8 -28.57 5.09 0.84
C GLN A 8 -29.54 4.89 2.02
N GLU A 9 -30.15 3.73 2.17
CA GLU A 9 -31.05 3.44 3.32
C GLU A 9 -30.34 3.57 4.67
N LEU A 10 -29.04 3.19 4.75
CA LEU A 10 -28.26 3.33 5.97
C LEU A 10 -28.04 4.82 6.35
N ILE A 11 -27.77 5.69 5.36
CA ILE A 11 -27.25 7.04 5.63
C ILE A 11 -28.23 8.17 5.37
N GLN A 12 -29.34 7.95 4.64
CA GLN A 12 -30.31 8.99 4.29
C GLN A 12 -30.92 9.63 5.55
N GLY A 13 -30.84 10.94 5.64
CA GLY A 13 -31.32 11.72 6.79
C GLY A 13 -30.45 11.62 8.06
N LYS A 14 -29.41 10.78 8.05
CA LYS A 14 -28.49 10.58 9.19
C LYS A 14 -27.47 11.72 9.27
N LYS A 15 -27.04 12.03 10.49
CA LYS A 15 -25.92 12.91 10.78
C LYS A 15 -24.62 12.09 10.69
N VAL A 16 -23.76 12.46 9.75
CA VAL A 16 -22.54 11.72 9.46
C VAL A 16 -21.32 12.62 9.59
N ALA A 17 -20.46 12.34 10.55
CA ALA A 17 -19.15 13.01 10.67
C ALA A 17 -18.08 12.31 9.86
N PHE A 18 -17.31 13.05 9.07
CA PHE A 18 -16.10 12.58 8.41
C PHE A 18 -14.86 13.12 9.12
N ILE A 19 -13.96 12.25 9.55
CA ILE A 19 -12.68 12.64 10.15
C ILE A 19 -11.67 12.90 9.04
N GLY A 20 -11.41 14.15 8.74
CA GLY A 20 -10.51 14.59 7.67
C GLY A 20 -11.08 14.44 6.25
N ALA A 21 -10.62 15.30 5.35
CA ALA A 21 -10.92 15.25 3.91
C ALA A 21 -9.71 14.73 3.12
N GLY A 22 -9.20 13.54 3.50
CA GLY A 22 -8.16 12.84 2.76
C GLY A 22 -8.65 12.28 1.42
N VAL A 23 -7.75 11.64 0.66
CA VAL A 23 -8.03 11.15 -0.70
C VAL A 23 -9.27 10.24 -0.75
N SER A 24 -9.41 9.32 0.21
CA SER A 24 -10.56 8.41 0.27
C SER A 24 -11.87 9.11 0.66
N HIS A 25 -11.80 10.11 1.55
CA HIS A 25 -13.01 10.76 2.09
C HIS A 25 -13.63 11.79 1.16
N LYS A 26 -12.87 12.49 0.32
CA LYS A 26 -13.41 13.54 -0.56
C LYS A 26 -14.61 13.05 -1.39
N ARG A 27 -14.42 11.97 -2.14
CA ARG A 27 -15.50 11.38 -2.95
C ARG A 27 -16.62 10.76 -2.10
N CYS A 28 -16.29 10.21 -0.93
CA CYS A 28 -17.32 9.70 -0.01
C CYS A 28 -18.19 10.84 0.54
N ILE A 29 -17.61 11.98 0.89
CA ILE A 29 -18.36 13.19 1.33
C ILE A 29 -19.36 13.60 0.26
N GLU A 30 -18.91 13.71 -1.00
CA GLU A 30 -19.78 14.06 -2.13
C GLU A 30 -20.92 13.04 -2.28
N GLN A 31 -20.60 11.75 -2.32
CA GLN A 31 -21.58 10.67 -2.44
C GLN A 31 -22.59 10.66 -1.28
N PHE A 32 -22.14 10.86 -0.04
CA PHE A 32 -23.02 10.84 1.13
C PHE A 32 -24.01 12.03 1.13
N VAL A 33 -23.55 13.22 0.72
CA VAL A 33 -24.47 14.37 0.54
C VAL A 33 -25.48 14.09 -0.56
N GLU A 34 -25.05 13.55 -1.70
CA GLU A 34 -25.94 13.18 -2.82
C GLU A 34 -26.98 12.12 -2.42
N LEU A 35 -26.61 11.18 -1.56
CA LEU A 35 -27.50 10.14 -1.03
C LEU A 35 -28.37 10.63 0.15
N GLY A 36 -28.27 11.91 0.53
CA GLY A 36 -29.17 12.56 1.49
C GLY A 36 -28.71 12.51 2.94
N ALA A 37 -27.43 12.28 3.23
CA ALA A 37 -26.88 12.41 4.58
C ALA A 37 -26.64 13.88 4.96
N GLN A 38 -26.72 14.17 6.26
CA GLN A 38 -26.31 15.46 6.85
C GLN A 38 -24.83 15.39 7.23
N VAL A 39 -23.94 15.82 6.34
CA VAL A 39 -22.51 15.64 6.51
C VAL A 39 -21.86 16.74 7.32
N THR A 40 -21.02 16.37 8.30
CA THR A 40 -20.13 17.25 9.05
C THR A 40 -18.67 16.82 8.77
N LEU A 41 -17.85 17.73 8.26
CA LEU A 41 -16.40 17.50 8.12
C LEU A 41 -15.69 17.98 9.38
N CYS A 42 -14.99 17.09 10.04
CA CYS A 42 -14.19 17.32 11.24
C CYS A 42 -12.69 17.24 10.88
N ASP A 43 -11.96 18.36 10.92
CA ASP A 43 -10.56 18.42 10.49
C ASP A 43 -9.73 19.39 11.34
N GLN A 44 -8.45 19.09 11.53
CA GLN A 44 -7.50 19.96 12.25
C GLN A 44 -7.18 21.27 11.51
N LYS A 45 -7.50 21.41 10.24
CA LYS A 45 -7.39 22.64 9.48
C LYS A 45 -8.22 23.75 10.11
N LYS A 46 -7.69 24.97 10.11
CA LYS A 46 -8.30 26.08 10.85
C LYS A 46 -9.42 26.77 10.08
N SER A 47 -9.39 26.69 8.76
CA SER A 47 -10.36 27.37 7.90
C SER A 47 -10.75 26.52 6.69
N LEU A 48 -11.86 26.87 6.06
CA LEU A 48 -12.31 26.23 4.82
C LEU A 48 -11.31 26.42 3.68
N ASP A 49 -10.62 27.56 3.62
CA ASP A 49 -9.67 27.88 2.56
C ASP A 49 -8.41 27.01 2.62
N ASP A 50 -8.09 26.42 3.77
CA ASP A 50 -6.99 25.47 3.93
C ASP A 50 -7.20 24.16 3.15
N PHE A 51 -8.42 23.92 2.61
CA PHE A 51 -8.72 22.77 1.75
C PHE A 51 -8.39 23.01 0.26
N GLY A 52 -7.90 24.22 -0.09
CA GLY A 52 -7.54 24.57 -1.47
C GLY A 52 -8.73 24.39 -2.42
N ASP A 53 -8.49 23.78 -3.58
CA ASP A 53 -9.53 23.58 -4.61
C ASP A 53 -10.77 22.81 -4.11
N TYR A 54 -10.66 22.03 -3.04
CA TYR A 54 -11.78 21.28 -2.48
C TYR A 54 -12.73 22.18 -1.64
N ALA A 55 -12.30 23.38 -1.24
CA ALA A 55 -13.11 24.32 -0.48
C ALA A 55 -14.40 24.69 -1.21
N ASP A 56 -14.34 24.92 -2.52
CA ASP A 56 -15.53 25.26 -3.31
C ASP A 56 -16.53 24.11 -3.41
N THR A 57 -16.05 22.88 -3.47
CA THR A 57 -16.89 21.68 -3.40
C THR A 57 -17.60 21.60 -2.05
N LEU A 58 -16.90 21.82 -0.93
CA LEU A 58 -17.50 21.81 0.40
C LEU A 58 -18.56 22.92 0.57
N ARG A 59 -18.32 24.11 0.03
CA ARG A 59 -19.30 25.23 0.00
C ARG A 59 -20.55 24.85 -0.80
N ARG A 60 -20.37 24.35 -2.02
CA ARG A 60 -21.44 23.92 -2.91
C ARG A 60 -22.32 22.83 -2.30
N LEU A 61 -21.72 21.87 -1.62
CA LEU A 61 -22.40 20.76 -0.95
C LEU A 61 -23.02 21.15 0.39
N LYS A 62 -22.76 22.36 0.89
CA LYS A 62 -23.23 22.85 2.20
C LYS A 62 -22.86 21.91 3.36
N VAL A 63 -21.64 21.38 3.32
CA VAL A 63 -21.11 20.50 4.38
C VAL A 63 -20.93 21.31 5.66
N ASN A 64 -21.40 20.79 6.78
CA ASN A 64 -21.12 21.38 8.10
C ASN A 64 -19.63 21.21 8.43
N LEU A 65 -19.04 22.18 9.13
CA LEU A 65 -17.62 22.18 9.44
C LEU A 65 -17.40 22.24 10.95
N SER A 66 -16.54 21.34 11.44
CA SER A 66 -15.96 21.39 12.78
C SER A 66 -14.44 21.38 12.61
N LEU A 67 -13.80 22.55 12.73
CA LEU A 67 -12.43 22.77 12.30
C LEU A 67 -11.53 23.24 13.46
N GLY A 68 -10.22 23.05 13.28
CA GLY A 68 -9.19 23.54 14.20
C GLY A 68 -8.96 22.64 15.41
N GLU A 69 -8.57 23.21 16.52
CA GLU A 69 -8.13 22.48 17.72
C GLU A 69 -9.25 21.62 18.34
N HIS A 70 -10.49 22.10 18.27
CA HIS A 70 -11.68 21.44 18.85
C HIS A 70 -12.52 20.67 17.79
N TYR A 71 -11.93 20.28 16.65
CA TYR A 71 -12.68 19.62 15.58
C TYR A 71 -13.40 18.33 16.02
N THR A 72 -12.97 17.71 17.10
CA THR A 72 -13.60 16.50 17.66
C THR A 72 -14.94 16.78 18.34
N ASP A 73 -15.26 18.05 18.66
CA ASP A 73 -16.57 18.42 19.21
C ASP A 73 -17.69 18.11 18.19
N GLY A 74 -17.33 18.11 16.90
CA GLY A 74 -18.21 17.70 15.81
C GLY A 74 -18.62 16.23 15.83
N PHE A 75 -18.08 15.38 16.70
CA PHE A 75 -18.50 13.98 16.86
C PHE A 75 -19.77 13.86 17.71
N ALA A 76 -20.07 14.87 18.54
CA ALA A 76 -21.21 14.82 19.42
C ALA A 76 -22.54 14.81 18.65
N GLY A 77 -23.42 13.87 18.99
CA GLY A 77 -24.76 13.75 18.41
C GLY A 77 -24.76 13.29 16.94
N GLN A 78 -23.68 12.74 16.44
CA GLN A 78 -23.64 12.09 15.13
C GLN A 78 -24.21 10.67 15.21
N ASP A 79 -24.92 10.25 14.18
CA ASP A 79 -25.38 8.86 14.03
C ASP A 79 -24.24 7.94 13.56
N ILE A 80 -23.40 8.47 12.64
CA ILE A 80 -22.30 7.72 12.02
C ILE A 80 -21.03 8.59 12.02
N ILE A 81 -19.90 7.98 12.31
CA ILE A 81 -18.58 8.61 12.21
C ILE A 81 -17.71 7.80 11.23
N MET A 82 -17.34 8.45 10.13
CA MET A 82 -16.45 7.92 9.10
C MET A 82 -14.99 8.17 9.50
N ARG A 83 -14.33 7.12 9.98
CA ARG A 83 -12.94 7.18 10.45
C ARG A 83 -11.96 7.02 9.28
N THR A 84 -10.95 7.89 9.20
CA THR A 84 -9.76 7.66 8.38
C THR A 84 -8.77 6.74 9.10
N PRO A 85 -7.99 5.89 8.38
CA PRO A 85 -6.96 5.05 9.00
C PRO A 85 -5.94 5.82 9.84
N GLY A 86 -5.63 7.08 9.48
CA GLY A 86 -4.70 7.94 10.21
C GLY A 86 -5.22 8.47 11.56
N TYR A 87 -6.50 8.27 11.86
CA TYR A 87 -7.06 8.62 13.16
C TYR A 87 -7.11 7.38 14.05
N GLU A 88 -6.40 7.41 15.16
CA GLU A 88 -6.29 6.28 16.08
C GLU A 88 -7.65 5.86 16.65
N TYR A 89 -7.94 4.56 16.56
CA TYR A 89 -9.26 4.01 16.94
C TYR A 89 -9.58 4.21 18.44
N TYR A 90 -8.59 4.14 19.31
CA TYR A 90 -8.79 4.21 20.77
C TYR A 90 -8.72 5.65 21.35
N LYS A 91 -8.69 6.69 20.50
CA LYS A 91 -8.74 8.07 21.00
C LYS A 91 -10.02 8.34 21.80
N PRO A 92 -9.91 9.04 22.96
CA PRO A 92 -11.05 9.27 23.87
C PRO A 92 -12.29 9.82 23.16
N ALA A 93 -12.16 10.85 22.34
CA ALA A 93 -13.28 11.48 21.63
C ALA A 93 -14.08 10.45 20.76
N LEU A 94 -13.38 9.51 20.10
CA LEU A 94 -14.03 8.48 19.30
C LEU A 94 -14.69 7.42 20.17
N GLN A 95 -14.06 7.03 21.27
CA GLN A 95 -14.61 6.06 22.23
C GLN A 95 -15.83 6.62 22.96
N ASP A 96 -15.85 7.91 23.25
CA ASP A 96 -17.01 8.57 23.89
C ASP A 96 -18.19 8.66 22.92
N ALA A 97 -17.93 8.93 21.63
CA ALA A 97 -18.98 8.88 20.61
C ALA A 97 -19.56 7.47 20.43
N LEU A 98 -18.71 6.41 20.46
CA LEU A 98 -19.15 5.01 20.45
C LEU A 98 -20.06 4.69 21.65
N LYS A 99 -19.67 5.09 22.86
CA LYS A 99 -20.47 4.92 24.08
C LYS A 99 -21.79 5.69 24.02
N ALA A 100 -21.82 6.82 23.32
CA ALA A 100 -23.04 7.60 23.07
C ALA A 100 -23.95 6.98 22.00
N GLY A 101 -23.55 5.88 21.37
CA GLY A 101 -24.36 5.13 20.41
C GLY A 101 -24.09 5.47 18.94
N ALA A 102 -23.06 6.27 18.63
CA ALA A 102 -22.66 6.52 17.26
C ALA A 102 -22.05 5.24 16.63
N MET A 103 -22.42 4.95 15.39
CA MET A 103 -21.74 3.92 14.59
C MET A 103 -20.39 4.47 14.10
N VAL A 104 -19.28 3.88 14.53
CA VAL A 104 -17.95 4.20 13.96
C VAL A 104 -17.61 3.19 12.88
N THR A 105 -17.33 3.68 11.69
CA THR A 105 -17.03 2.87 10.51
C THR A 105 -15.98 3.57 9.63
N SER A 106 -15.65 2.96 8.51
CA SER A 106 -14.73 3.53 7.51
C SER A 106 -15.24 3.28 6.09
N GLU A 107 -14.62 3.94 5.14
CA GLU A 107 -14.90 3.75 3.71
C GLU A 107 -14.82 2.26 3.32
N VAL A 108 -13.74 1.59 3.71
CA VAL A 108 -13.52 0.18 3.37
C VAL A 108 -14.47 -0.77 4.12
N GLU A 109 -14.82 -0.47 5.37
CA GLU A 109 -15.81 -1.27 6.13
C GLU A 109 -17.19 -1.24 5.49
N LEU A 110 -17.68 -0.06 5.07
CA LEU A 110 -18.94 0.06 4.36
C LEU A 110 -18.88 -0.59 2.97
N PHE A 111 -17.73 -0.50 2.29
CA PHE A 111 -17.55 -1.26 1.05
C PHE A 111 -17.69 -2.76 1.26
N PHE A 112 -17.06 -3.32 2.30
CA PHE A 112 -17.20 -4.76 2.63
C PHE A 112 -18.63 -5.15 3.00
N GLU A 113 -19.38 -4.22 3.62
CA GLU A 113 -20.80 -4.46 4.00
C GLU A 113 -21.68 -4.62 2.78
N PHE A 114 -21.52 -3.77 1.77
CA PHE A 114 -22.43 -3.65 0.63
C PHE A 114 -21.91 -4.22 -0.69
N CYS A 115 -20.63 -4.64 -0.75
CA CYS A 115 -20.02 -5.18 -1.96
C CYS A 115 -20.73 -6.48 -2.41
N PRO A 116 -21.29 -6.52 -3.65
CA PRO A 116 -22.03 -7.67 -4.12
C PRO A 116 -21.12 -8.77 -4.70
N CYS A 117 -19.84 -8.46 -4.96
CA CYS A 117 -18.91 -9.39 -5.58
C CYS A 117 -17.98 -10.06 -4.55
N GLU A 118 -17.21 -11.04 -5.01
CA GLU A 118 -16.17 -11.68 -4.20
C GLU A 118 -15.10 -10.66 -3.82
N ILE A 119 -14.73 -10.62 -2.55
CA ILE A 119 -13.62 -9.81 -2.04
C ILE A 119 -12.43 -10.71 -1.74
N VAL A 120 -11.28 -10.37 -2.30
CA VAL A 120 -9.96 -10.93 -1.97
C VAL A 120 -9.16 -9.83 -1.30
N ALA A 121 -8.76 -10.01 -0.04
CA ALA A 121 -8.03 -8.98 0.68
C ALA A 121 -6.69 -9.48 1.20
N VAL A 122 -5.70 -8.59 1.18
CA VAL A 122 -4.31 -8.86 1.55
C VAL A 122 -3.88 -7.94 2.69
N THR A 123 -3.31 -8.53 3.74
CA THR A 123 -2.61 -7.80 4.80
C THR A 123 -1.24 -8.43 5.08
N GLY A 124 -0.48 -7.79 5.95
CA GLY A 124 0.84 -8.23 6.40
C GLY A 124 1.72 -7.03 6.77
N SER A 125 2.93 -7.27 7.19
CA SER A 125 3.93 -6.21 7.39
C SER A 125 4.53 -5.81 6.05
N ASP A 126 5.01 -6.78 5.27
CA ASP A 126 5.64 -6.59 3.96
C ASP A 126 4.92 -7.39 2.86
N GLY A 127 5.18 -7.05 1.61
CA GLY A 127 4.65 -7.77 0.44
C GLY A 127 3.20 -7.46 0.07
N LYS A 128 2.42 -6.77 0.88
CA LYS A 128 1.00 -6.46 0.64
C LYS A 128 0.72 -5.94 -0.76
N THR A 129 1.33 -4.82 -1.11
CA THR A 129 1.08 -4.11 -2.38
C THR A 129 1.41 -4.98 -3.58
N THR A 130 2.55 -5.67 -3.55
CA THR A 130 2.96 -6.56 -4.64
C THR A 130 1.99 -7.73 -4.78
N THR A 131 1.64 -8.40 -3.68
CA THR A 131 0.70 -9.52 -3.68
C THR A 131 -0.69 -9.09 -4.15
N THR A 132 -1.20 -7.95 -3.65
CA THR A 132 -2.50 -7.39 -4.06
C THR A 132 -2.51 -7.09 -5.57
N THR A 133 -1.44 -6.48 -6.08
CA THR A 133 -1.34 -6.15 -7.51
C THR A 133 -1.23 -7.41 -8.37
N LEU A 134 -0.45 -8.41 -7.95
CA LEU A 134 -0.35 -9.71 -8.65
C LEU A 134 -1.72 -10.38 -8.73
N ILE A 135 -2.48 -10.44 -7.62
CA ILE A 135 -3.84 -11.00 -7.59
C ILE A 135 -4.75 -10.26 -8.57
N SER A 136 -4.74 -8.91 -8.53
CA SER A 136 -5.51 -8.07 -9.44
C SER A 136 -5.20 -8.40 -10.91
N LYS A 137 -3.91 -8.45 -11.26
CA LYS A 137 -3.45 -8.75 -12.61
C LYS A 137 -3.82 -10.17 -13.09
N MET A 138 -3.82 -11.16 -12.18
CA MET A 138 -4.24 -12.52 -12.50
C MET A 138 -5.75 -12.59 -12.81
N PHE A 139 -6.57 -11.86 -12.07
CA PHE A 139 -8.00 -11.76 -12.38
C PHE A 139 -8.26 -11.00 -13.69
N GLU A 140 -7.54 -9.90 -13.93
CA GLU A 140 -7.61 -9.15 -15.20
C GLU A 140 -7.20 -10.04 -16.40
N ALA A 141 -6.09 -10.80 -16.27
CA ALA A 141 -5.64 -11.74 -17.29
C ALA A 141 -6.63 -12.88 -17.55
N ALA A 142 -7.44 -13.22 -16.55
CA ALA A 142 -8.57 -14.18 -16.68
C ALA A 142 -9.84 -13.52 -17.23
N GLY A 143 -9.81 -12.25 -17.65
CA GLY A 143 -10.95 -11.53 -18.22
C GLY A 143 -11.98 -11.04 -17.21
N ARG A 144 -11.66 -11.02 -15.88
CA ARG A 144 -12.56 -10.54 -14.84
C ARG A 144 -12.45 -9.01 -14.70
N ARG A 145 -13.58 -8.36 -14.45
CA ARG A 145 -13.58 -6.94 -14.04
C ARG A 145 -13.09 -6.84 -12.60
N VAL A 146 -12.05 -6.03 -12.36
CA VAL A 146 -11.39 -5.89 -11.05
C VAL A 146 -11.59 -4.50 -10.50
N PHE A 147 -11.94 -4.43 -9.21
CA PHE A 147 -11.94 -3.21 -8.39
C PHE A 147 -10.77 -3.30 -7.40
N LEU A 148 -9.74 -2.50 -7.65
CA LEU A 148 -8.52 -2.47 -6.83
C LEU A 148 -8.54 -1.27 -5.90
N GLY A 149 -8.37 -1.49 -4.58
CA GLY A 149 -8.37 -0.38 -3.62
C GLY A 149 -7.96 -0.75 -2.21
N GLY A 150 -8.40 0.03 -1.25
CA GLY A 150 -8.05 -0.07 0.17
C GLY A 150 -6.90 0.86 0.56
N ASN A 151 -5.79 0.31 1.06
CA ASN A 151 -4.60 1.10 1.41
C ASN A 151 -3.80 1.59 0.17
N ILE A 152 -4.18 1.14 -1.01
CA ILE A 152 -3.64 1.50 -2.32
C ILE A 152 -4.80 1.79 -3.29
N GLY A 153 -4.48 2.39 -4.44
CA GLY A 153 -5.47 2.62 -5.49
C GLY A 153 -6.52 3.68 -5.12
N ALA A 154 -7.70 3.53 -5.70
CA ALA A 154 -8.82 4.44 -5.48
C ALA A 154 -9.69 3.98 -4.30
N ALA A 155 -10.43 4.92 -3.69
CA ALA A 155 -11.49 4.60 -2.75
C ALA A 155 -12.55 3.71 -3.42
N LEU A 156 -12.95 2.63 -2.77
CA LEU A 156 -13.85 1.62 -3.34
C LEU A 156 -15.32 1.95 -3.14
N LEU A 157 -15.68 2.51 -1.98
CA LEU A 157 -17.08 2.83 -1.67
C LEU A 157 -17.75 3.76 -2.68
N PRO A 158 -17.09 4.82 -3.20
CA PRO A 158 -17.66 5.65 -4.27
C PRO A 158 -17.92 4.91 -5.58
N GLN A 159 -17.28 3.75 -5.80
CA GLN A 159 -17.46 2.93 -6.99
C GLN A 159 -18.56 1.85 -6.82
N LEU A 160 -19.20 1.79 -5.66
CA LEU A 160 -20.13 0.72 -5.29
C LEU A 160 -21.28 0.54 -6.30
N ALA A 161 -21.72 1.61 -6.95
CA ALA A 161 -22.77 1.56 -7.97
C ALA A 161 -22.34 0.80 -9.25
N ASP A 162 -21.04 0.73 -9.51
CA ASP A 162 -20.46 0.10 -10.70
C ASP A 162 -20.04 -1.37 -10.46
N VAL A 163 -20.09 -1.82 -9.18
CA VAL A 163 -19.69 -3.19 -8.80
C VAL A 163 -20.80 -4.16 -9.11
N THR A 164 -20.52 -5.13 -9.97
CA THR A 164 -21.44 -6.22 -10.34
C THR A 164 -21.07 -7.53 -9.63
N PRO A 165 -22.02 -8.47 -9.41
CA PRO A 165 -21.73 -9.73 -8.72
C PRO A 165 -20.66 -10.62 -9.37
N ASP A 166 -20.44 -10.49 -10.68
CA ASP A 166 -19.43 -11.22 -11.44
C ASP A 166 -18.04 -10.57 -11.43
N ALA A 167 -17.93 -9.34 -10.92
CA ALA A 167 -16.65 -8.68 -10.70
C ALA A 167 -15.87 -9.32 -9.54
N VAL A 168 -14.68 -8.81 -9.26
CA VAL A 168 -13.91 -9.13 -8.06
C VAL A 168 -13.32 -7.84 -7.47
N ALA A 169 -13.40 -7.70 -6.14
CA ALA A 169 -12.71 -6.63 -5.44
C ALA A 169 -11.41 -7.18 -4.82
N VAL A 170 -10.28 -6.55 -5.14
CA VAL A 170 -8.97 -6.91 -4.61
C VAL A 170 -8.49 -5.76 -3.72
N VAL A 171 -8.33 -6.04 -2.41
CA VAL A 171 -8.22 -4.97 -1.41
C VAL A 171 -6.95 -5.14 -0.57
N GLU A 172 -6.10 -4.12 -0.56
CA GLU A 172 -5.00 -4.05 0.39
C GLU A 172 -5.49 -3.48 1.73
N LEU A 173 -5.21 -4.16 2.84
CA LEU A 173 -5.61 -3.73 4.17
C LEU A 173 -4.42 -3.49 5.10
N SER A 174 -4.34 -2.27 5.65
CA SER A 174 -3.42 -1.94 6.74
C SER A 174 -3.96 -2.41 8.09
N SER A 175 -3.09 -2.49 9.12
CA SER A 175 -3.52 -2.75 10.50
C SER A 175 -4.45 -1.66 11.03
N PHE A 176 -4.25 -0.41 10.60
CA PHE A 176 -5.09 0.73 10.99
C PHE A 176 -6.52 0.66 10.42
N GLN A 177 -6.69 0.04 9.26
CA GLN A 177 -8.03 -0.25 8.73
C GLN A 177 -8.65 -1.44 9.47
N LEU A 178 -7.88 -2.51 9.64
CA LEU A 178 -8.36 -3.76 10.23
C LEU A 178 -8.75 -3.67 11.72
N ILE A 179 -8.18 -2.73 12.49
CA ILE A 179 -8.38 -2.64 13.95
C ILE A 179 -9.86 -2.51 14.35
N SER A 180 -10.65 -1.79 13.55
CA SER A 180 -12.10 -1.62 13.77
C SER A 180 -12.95 -2.59 12.97
N MET A 181 -12.41 -3.24 11.94
CA MET A 181 -13.20 -4.09 11.03
C MET A 181 -13.80 -5.31 11.76
N ARG A 182 -15.07 -5.55 11.47
CA ARG A 182 -15.83 -6.71 11.94
C ARG A 182 -16.43 -7.51 10.77
N ARG A 183 -15.79 -7.38 9.61
CA ARG A 183 -16.06 -8.13 8.39
C ARG A 183 -14.77 -8.59 7.78
N SER A 184 -14.76 -9.78 7.20
CA SER A 184 -13.60 -10.39 6.55
C SER A 184 -13.91 -10.74 5.10
N PRO A 185 -12.91 -10.79 4.22
CA PRO A 185 -13.09 -11.11 2.80
C PRO A 185 -13.39 -12.61 2.61
N LYS A 186 -13.86 -12.97 1.41
CA LYS A 186 -14.01 -14.37 0.99
C LYS A 186 -12.67 -15.09 0.93
N VAL A 187 -11.64 -14.41 0.44
CA VAL A 187 -10.25 -14.88 0.45
C VAL A 187 -9.40 -13.88 1.22
N ALA A 188 -8.82 -14.31 2.33
CA ALA A 188 -7.94 -13.53 3.18
C ALA A 188 -6.49 -13.99 2.99
N VAL A 189 -5.58 -13.05 2.73
CA VAL A 189 -4.15 -13.33 2.61
C VAL A 189 -3.40 -12.59 3.71
N VAL A 190 -2.59 -13.31 4.50
CA VAL A 190 -1.65 -12.71 5.46
C VAL A 190 -0.24 -13.07 5.03
N THR A 191 0.51 -12.08 4.53
CA THR A 191 1.86 -12.33 3.96
C THR A 191 2.87 -12.70 5.04
N ASN A 192 3.05 -11.81 6.01
CA ASN A 192 3.91 -11.97 7.17
C ASN A 192 3.52 -10.97 8.25
N VAL A 193 3.96 -11.19 9.49
CA VAL A 193 3.80 -10.22 10.58
C VAL A 193 5.14 -10.08 11.30
N THR A 194 5.77 -8.93 11.12
CA THR A 194 7.03 -8.53 11.75
C THR A 194 6.86 -7.19 12.45
N PRO A 195 7.66 -6.84 13.47
CA PRO A 195 7.53 -5.56 14.16
C PRO A 195 7.52 -4.38 13.22
N ASN A 196 6.42 -3.61 13.25
CA ASN A 196 6.22 -2.40 12.45
C ASN A 196 5.13 -1.54 13.09
N HIS A 197 5.18 -0.20 12.89
CA HIS A 197 4.17 0.74 13.40
C HIS A 197 3.94 0.68 14.93
N LEU A 198 4.96 0.32 15.71
CA LEU A 198 4.89 0.29 17.19
C LEU A 198 4.94 1.70 17.82
N ASP A 199 5.11 2.72 17.02
CA ASP A 199 4.92 4.14 17.33
C ASP A 199 3.45 4.56 17.35
N HIS A 200 2.56 3.74 16.78
CA HIS A 200 1.11 3.98 16.66
C HIS A 200 0.26 2.90 17.34
N HIS A 201 0.68 1.64 17.31
CA HIS A 201 0.06 0.57 18.08
C HIS A 201 0.62 0.54 19.49
N LYS A 202 -0.23 0.24 20.48
CA LYS A 202 0.16 0.14 21.88
C LYS A 202 1.32 -0.83 22.09
N ASP A 203 1.28 -1.96 21.39
CA ASP A 203 2.28 -3.02 21.44
C ASP A 203 2.17 -3.95 20.24
N MET A 204 3.06 -4.93 20.17
CA MET A 204 3.06 -5.93 19.09
C MET A 204 1.80 -6.80 19.09
N GLN A 205 1.18 -7.04 20.24
CA GLN A 205 -0.03 -7.84 20.34
C GLN A 205 -1.23 -7.13 19.71
N GLU A 206 -1.41 -5.83 19.96
CA GLU A 206 -2.46 -5.03 19.29
C GLU A 206 -2.27 -5.03 17.77
N TYR A 207 -1.02 -4.92 17.30
CA TYR A 207 -0.70 -4.98 15.86
C TYR A 207 -1.08 -6.33 15.24
N ILE A 208 -0.78 -7.45 15.94
CA ILE A 208 -1.17 -8.81 15.54
C ILE A 208 -2.68 -8.94 15.55
N ASP A 209 -3.36 -8.54 16.63
CA ASP A 209 -4.81 -8.68 16.77
C ASP A 209 -5.57 -7.83 15.75
N ALA A 210 -5.06 -6.64 15.43
CA ALA A 210 -5.61 -5.86 14.33
C ALA A 210 -5.57 -6.63 13.00
N LYS A 211 -4.45 -7.27 12.67
CA LYS A 211 -4.34 -8.06 11.43
C LYS A 211 -5.18 -9.34 11.43
N ARG A 212 -5.36 -9.98 12.58
CA ARG A 212 -6.21 -11.17 12.74
C ARG A 212 -7.67 -10.90 12.35
N ASN A 213 -8.13 -9.65 12.44
CA ASN A 213 -9.50 -9.29 12.04
C ASN A 213 -9.79 -9.61 10.55
N ILE A 214 -8.78 -9.77 9.68
CA ILE A 214 -9.00 -10.23 8.30
C ILE A 214 -9.55 -11.66 8.22
N LEU A 215 -9.34 -12.47 9.27
CA LEU A 215 -9.75 -13.89 9.38
C LEU A 215 -10.97 -14.07 10.27
N LEU A 216 -11.03 -13.37 11.41
CA LEU A 216 -11.94 -13.66 12.51
C LEU A 216 -13.43 -13.59 12.14
N TRP A 217 -13.76 -12.80 11.12
CA TRP A 217 -15.15 -12.57 10.68
C TRP A 217 -15.47 -13.26 9.36
N GLN A 218 -14.61 -14.17 8.88
CA GLN A 218 -14.89 -14.96 7.68
C GLN A 218 -16.10 -15.88 7.89
N VAL A 219 -16.89 -16.04 6.81
CA VAL A 219 -18.04 -16.93 6.76
C VAL A 219 -17.80 -17.97 5.66
N PRO A 220 -17.82 -19.26 5.96
CA PRO A 220 -17.69 -20.33 4.96
C PRO A 220 -18.78 -20.27 3.85
N PRO A 221 -18.44 -20.69 2.62
CA PRO A 221 -17.13 -21.13 2.19
C PRO A 221 -16.17 -19.94 2.02
N CYS A 222 -14.98 -20.00 2.62
CA CYS A 222 -13.95 -18.96 2.59
C CYS A 222 -12.57 -19.59 2.58
N ARG A 223 -11.55 -18.82 2.19
CA ARG A 223 -10.14 -19.26 2.15
C ARG A 223 -9.27 -18.31 2.96
N ALA A 224 -8.36 -18.88 3.76
CA ALA A 224 -7.26 -18.20 4.42
C ALA A 224 -5.93 -18.65 3.80
N VAL A 225 -5.14 -17.72 3.30
CA VAL A 225 -3.81 -17.94 2.71
C VAL A 225 -2.78 -17.36 3.67
N LEU A 226 -1.94 -18.20 4.23
CA LEU A 226 -1.01 -17.83 5.30
C LEU A 226 0.44 -18.15 4.92
N GLY A 227 1.36 -17.23 5.25
CA GLY A 227 2.80 -17.44 5.09
C GLY A 227 3.33 -18.46 6.10
N PHE A 228 3.99 -19.51 5.62
CA PHE A 228 4.46 -20.61 6.47
C PHE A 228 5.75 -20.26 7.21
N GLU A 229 6.65 -19.46 6.65
CA GLU A 229 7.95 -19.12 7.26
C GLU A 229 7.82 -18.20 8.48
N ASN A 230 6.66 -17.56 8.70
CA ASN A 230 6.46 -16.63 9.79
C ASN A 230 5.65 -17.26 10.93
N ASP A 231 6.23 -17.37 12.13
CA ASP A 231 5.62 -18.03 13.29
C ASP A 231 4.26 -17.40 13.68
N ILE A 232 4.13 -16.08 13.53
CA ILE A 232 2.90 -15.37 13.88
C ILE A 232 1.80 -15.76 12.89
N THR A 233 2.09 -15.80 11.60
CA THR A 233 1.11 -16.21 10.58
C THR A 233 0.75 -17.69 10.72
N ARG A 234 1.69 -18.58 11.04
CA ARG A 234 1.36 -19.98 11.37
C ARG A 234 0.41 -20.07 12.56
N GLY A 235 0.65 -19.27 13.60
CA GLY A 235 -0.23 -19.22 14.77
C GLY A 235 -1.64 -18.72 14.49
N MET A 236 -1.89 -18.08 13.33
CA MET A 236 -3.23 -17.63 12.89
C MET A 236 -4.08 -18.75 12.26
N GLU A 237 -3.53 -19.94 12.01
CA GLU A 237 -4.28 -21.10 11.51
C GLU A 237 -5.54 -21.37 12.34
N LYS A 238 -5.44 -21.23 13.66
CA LYS A 238 -6.57 -21.41 14.60
C LYS A 238 -7.74 -20.43 14.40
N ASP A 239 -7.50 -19.31 13.70
CA ASP A 239 -8.52 -18.28 13.43
C ASP A 239 -9.24 -18.54 12.11
N CYS A 240 -8.79 -19.50 11.29
CA CYS A 240 -9.38 -19.83 10.01
C CYS A 240 -10.73 -20.50 10.17
N LYS A 241 -11.73 -20.05 9.40
CA LYS A 241 -13.13 -20.54 9.48
C LYS A 241 -13.48 -21.53 8.36
N GLY A 242 -12.71 -21.54 7.29
CA GLY A 242 -12.93 -22.36 6.09
C GLY A 242 -11.65 -23.05 5.63
N GLU A 243 -11.43 -23.03 4.33
CA GLU A 243 -10.23 -23.60 3.74
C GLU A 243 -8.99 -22.82 4.16
N GLN A 244 -8.02 -23.47 4.77
CA GLN A 244 -6.72 -22.90 5.06
C GLN A 244 -5.70 -23.48 4.08
N VAL A 245 -4.87 -22.60 3.47
CA VAL A 245 -3.79 -22.97 2.57
C VAL A 245 -2.52 -22.21 2.94
N TRP A 246 -1.38 -22.83 2.71
CA TRP A 246 -0.07 -22.23 2.93
C TRP A 246 0.50 -21.64 1.64
N PHE A 247 1.36 -20.65 1.78
CA PHE A 247 2.39 -20.39 0.77
C PHE A 247 3.76 -20.42 1.44
N THR A 248 4.72 -21.02 0.75
CA THR A 248 6.04 -21.29 1.31
C THR A 248 7.10 -21.40 0.21
N ARG A 249 8.27 -20.87 0.47
CA ARG A 249 9.42 -20.95 -0.42
C ARG A 249 10.44 -22.00 0.03
N LEU A 250 10.46 -22.32 1.31
CA LEU A 250 11.48 -23.16 1.95
C LEU A 250 11.03 -24.61 2.21
N HIS A 251 9.73 -24.88 2.04
CA HIS A 251 9.15 -26.19 2.37
C HIS A 251 8.15 -26.61 1.29
N GLU A 252 7.96 -27.89 1.09
CA GLU A 252 6.80 -28.41 0.35
C GLU A 252 5.58 -28.48 1.29
N THR A 253 4.39 -28.33 0.74
CA THR A 253 3.14 -28.41 1.50
C THR A 253 2.12 -29.28 0.79
N ASP A 254 1.25 -29.93 1.53
CA ASP A 254 0.17 -30.77 1.00
C ASP A 254 -1.03 -29.93 0.51
N ARG A 255 -1.11 -28.67 0.95
CA ARG A 255 -2.18 -27.73 0.59
C ARG A 255 -1.66 -26.32 0.48
N GLY A 256 -1.56 -25.83 -0.75
CA GLY A 256 -1.15 -24.46 -1.03
C GLY A 256 -0.04 -24.34 -2.07
N ALA A 257 0.52 -23.12 -2.19
CA ALA A 257 1.56 -22.82 -3.18
C ALA A 257 2.95 -22.93 -2.56
N PHE A 258 3.89 -23.53 -3.28
CA PHE A 258 5.26 -23.67 -2.80
C PHE A 258 6.28 -23.68 -3.94
N LEU A 259 7.53 -23.40 -3.60
CA LEU A 259 8.67 -23.57 -4.49
C LEU A 259 9.23 -24.98 -4.32
N ARG A 260 9.12 -25.81 -5.35
CA ARG A 260 9.72 -27.13 -5.38
C ARG A 260 11.22 -27.01 -5.68
N GLU A 261 12.05 -27.43 -4.73
CA GLU A 261 13.51 -27.25 -4.82
C GLU A 261 14.14 -28.08 -5.94
N SER A 262 13.64 -29.30 -6.19
CA SER A 262 14.24 -30.26 -7.11
C SER A 262 14.37 -29.76 -8.56
N ASP A 263 13.49 -28.89 -9.02
CA ASP A 263 13.45 -28.32 -10.37
C ASP A 263 13.18 -26.82 -10.43
N ASP A 264 13.25 -26.17 -9.27
CA ASP A 264 13.07 -24.72 -9.12
C ASP A 264 11.72 -24.22 -9.70
N MET A 265 10.65 -24.98 -9.42
CA MET A 265 9.31 -24.80 -9.98
C MET A 265 8.33 -24.31 -8.91
N LEU A 266 7.60 -23.20 -9.20
CA LEU A 266 6.44 -22.84 -8.41
C LEU A 266 5.33 -23.85 -8.67
N CYS A 267 4.81 -24.45 -7.61
CA CYS A 267 3.79 -25.47 -7.65
C CYS A 267 2.62 -25.12 -6.73
N TYR A 268 1.47 -25.76 -6.98
CA TYR A 268 0.37 -25.80 -6.03
C TYR A 268 -0.01 -27.25 -5.73
N ALA A 269 -0.15 -27.57 -4.44
CA ALA A 269 -0.60 -28.89 -3.97
C ALA A 269 -2.03 -28.83 -3.44
N GLU A 270 -2.82 -29.79 -3.84
CA GLU A 270 -4.19 -29.98 -3.36
C GLU A 270 -4.60 -31.44 -3.56
N ASN A 271 -5.21 -32.06 -2.52
CA ASN A 271 -5.75 -33.41 -2.58
C ASN A 271 -4.74 -34.47 -3.07
N GLY A 272 -3.49 -34.36 -2.69
CA GLY A 272 -2.39 -35.26 -3.09
C GLY A 272 -1.87 -35.06 -4.53
N VAL A 273 -2.37 -34.04 -5.24
CA VAL A 273 -1.92 -33.67 -6.58
C VAL A 273 -1.05 -32.42 -6.51
N VAL A 274 0.15 -32.47 -7.09
CA VAL A 274 1.04 -31.31 -7.24
C VAL A 274 0.99 -30.82 -8.69
N THR A 275 0.55 -29.60 -8.87
CA THR A 275 0.40 -28.95 -10.17
C THR A 275 1.49 -27.90 -10.36
N PRO A 276 2.37 -28.01 -11.39
CA PRO A 276 3.37 -26.99 -11.68
C PRO A 276 2.74 -25.75 -12.30
N ILE A 277 3.16 -24.58 -11.80
CA ILE A 277 2.68 -23.26 -12.26
C ILE A 277 3.70 -22.62 -13.19
N LEU A 278 4.91 -22.28 -12.70
CA LEU A 278 5.89 -21.47 -13.42
C LEU A 278 7.31 -21.79 -12.91
N PRO A 279 8.31 -21.97 -13.80
CA PRO A 279 9.71 -22.04 -13.38
C PRO A 279 10.17 -20.70 -12.76
N ARG A 280 10.90 -20.73 -11.63
CA ARG A 280 11.39 -19.51 -10.96
C ARG A 280 12.19 -18.60 -11.89
N LYS A 281 13.00 -19.18 -12.79
CA LYS A 281 13.80 -18.44 -13.78
C LYS A 281 12.99 -17.54 -14.73
N GLU A 282 11.69 -17.80 -14.89
CA GLU A 282 10.79 -17.02 -15.75
C GLU A 282 10.17 -15.83 -15.02
N ILE A 283 10.30 -15.78 -13.68
CA ILE A 283 9.75 -14.67 -12.88
C ILE A 283 10.55 -13.40 -13.17
N GLN A 284 9.85 -12.35 -13.62
CA GLN A 284 10.45 -11.06 -13.92
C GLN A 284 10.74 -10.23 -12.65
N LEU A 285 9.97 -10.45 -11.58
CA LEU A 285 10.19 -9.76 -10.30
C LEU A 285 11.50 -10.22 -9.65
N ARG A 286 12.37 -9.29 -9.33
CA ARG A 286 13.64 -9.59 -8.65
C ARG A 286 13.44 -9.84 -7.15
N GLY A 287 14.28 -10.70 -6.59
CA GLY A 287 14.37 -10.98 -5.16
C GLY A 287 13.48 -12.12 -4.68
N LEU A 288 13.98 -12.90 -3.71
CA LEU A 288 13.32 -14.08 -3.17
C LEU A 288 11.99 -13.75 -2.46
N HIS A 289 11.88 -12.57 -1.84
CA HIS A 289 10.63 -12.08 -1.26
C HIS A 289 9.51 -11.92 -2.30
N ASN A 290 9.86 -11.66 -3.57
CA ASN A 290 8.86 -11.57 -4.64
C ASN A 290 8.41 -12.94 -5.14
N VAL A 291 9.23 -13.98 -4.99
CA VAL A 291 8.78 -15.37 -5.17
C VAL A 291 7.70 -15.70 -4.13
N GLU A 292 7.89 -15.31 -2.87
CA GLU A 292 6.90 -15.50 -1.81
C GLU A 292 5.60 -14.71 -2.10
N ASN A 293 5.72 -13.46 -2.57
CA ASN A 293 4.55 -12.67 -2.98
C ASN A 293 3.77 -13.32 -4.13
N LEU A 294 4.47 -13.90 -5.10
CA LEU A 294 3.85 -14.61 -6.22
C LEU A 294 3.19 -15.92 -5.77
N LEU A 295 3.83 -16.68 -4.88
CA LEU A 295 3.25 -17.88 -4.28
C LEU A 295 1.97 -17.55 -3.50
N ALA A 296 1.98 -16.47 -2.68
CA ALA A 296 0.81 -15.99 -1.97
C ALA A 296 -0.33 -15.60 -2.93
N ALA A 297 0.00 -14.91 -4.04
CA ALA A 297 -0.97 -14.54 -5.06
C ALA A 297 -1.57 -15.78 -5.75
N CYS A 298 -0.73 -16.74 -6.18
CA CYS A 298 -1.18 -18.00 -6.77
C CYS A 298 -2.10 -18.77 -5.82
N ALA A 299 -1.75 -18.87 -4.54
CA ALA A 299 -2.57 -19.52 -3.53
C ALA A 299 -3.94 -18.84 -3.34
N ALA A 300 -3.98 -17.52 -3.41
CA ALA A 300 -5.21 -16.75 -3.29
C ALA A 300 -6.18 -16.98 -4.45
N VAL A 301 -5.65 -17.03 -5.67
CA VAL A 301 -6.47 -17.15 -6.90
C VAL A 301 -6.66 -18.57 -7.40
N TRP A 302 -6.07 -19.57 -6.74
CA TRP A 302 -6.19 -20.98 -7.14
C TRP A 302 -7.64 -21.43 -7.22
N GLY A 303 -8.01 -22.06 -8.36
CA GLY A 303 -9.38 -22.47 -8.66
C GLY A 303 -10.34 -21.33 -9.03
N ARG A 304 -9.87 -20.07 -9.08
CA ARG A 304 -10.63 -18.87 -9.45
C ARG A 304 -10.23 -18.29 -10.80
N VAL A 305 -8.99 -18.55 -11.19
CA VAL A 305 -8.44 -18.15 -12.50
C VAL A 305 -7.75 -19.35 -13.15
N PRO A 306 -7.62 -19.38 -14.48
CA PRO A 306 -6.82 -20.39 -15.18
C PRO A 306 -5.34 -20.31 -14.79
N ILE A 307 -4.63 -21.45 -14.82
CA ILE A 307 -3.18 -21.50 -14.52
C ILE A 307 -2.39 -20.63 -15.52
N GLU A 308 -2.85 -20.54 -16.74
CA GLU A 308 -2.27 -19.71 -17.80
C GLU A 308 -2.25 -18.22 -17.42
N ALA A 309 -3.26 -17.71 -16.72
CA ALA A 309 -3.28 -16.36 -16.21
C ALA A 309 -2.20 -16.14 -15.12
N MET A 310 -2.00 -17.14 -14.23
CA MET A 310 -0.93 -17.08 -13.22
C MET A 310 0.46 -17.09 -13.89
N ARG A 311 0.66 -17.96 -14.90
CA ARG A 311 1.91 -18.03 -15.70
C ARG A 311 2.18 -16.73 -16.43
N GLN A 312 1.20 -16.21 -17.14
CA GLN A 312 1.29 -14.95 -17.87
C GLN A 312 1.74 -13.82 -16.93
N VAL A 313 1.04 -13.64 -15.80
CA VAL A 313 1.38 -12.57 -14.87
C VAL A 313 2.74 -12.80 -14.22
N GLY A 314 3.06 -14.01 -13.77
CA GLY A 314 4.36 -14.34 -13.17
C GLY A 314 5.54 -14.07 -14.11
N SER A 315 5.39 -14.34 -15.41
CA SER A 315 6.44 -14.16 -16.42
C SER A 315 6.49 -12.77 -17.06
N THR A 316 5.50 -11.89 -16.84
CA THR A 316 5.46 -10.56 -17.47
C THR A 316 5.42 -9.41 -16.49
N PHE A 317 5.02 -9.65 -15.24
CA PHE A 317 4.91 -8.60 -14.24
C PHE A 317 6.28 -8.18 -13.72
N THR A 318 6.67 -6.95 -14.00
CA THR A 318 8.00 -6.40 -13.67
C THR A 318 8.03 -5.61 -12.35
N GLY A 319 6.89 -5.38 -11.72
CA GLY A 319 6.79 -4.68 -10.43
C GLY A 319 5.61 -3.72 -10.35
N VAL A 320 5.46 -3.14 -9.17
CA VAL A 320 4.46 -2.09 -8.92
C VAL A 320 5.03 -0.76 -9.39
N GLU A 321 4.22 0.02 -10.10
CA GLU A 321 4.61 1.36 -10.53
C GLU A 321 5.13 2.19 -9.35
N HIS A 322 6.20 2.93 -9.56
CA HIS A 322 6.91 3.74 -8.56
C HIS A 322 7.58 2.97 -7.41
N ARG A 323 7.66 1.63 -7.44
CA ARG A 323 8.35 0.82 -6.43
C ARG A 323 9.47 -0.01 -7.06
N ILE A 324 10.69 0.48 -6.98
CA ILE A 324 11.88 -0.12 -7.62
C ILE A 324 11.54 -0.54 -9.06
N GLU A 325 10.74 0.27 -9.72
CA GLU A 325 10.22 0.02 -11.06
C GLU A 325 11.34 0.23 -12.09
N PRO A 326 11.73 -0.80 -12.87
CA PRO A 326 12.66 -0.58 -13.98
C PRO A 326 12.00 0.28 -15.05
N VAL A 327 12.64 1.41 -15.39
CA VAL A 327 12.11 2.36 -16.37
C VAL A 327 12.73 2.12 -17.74
N ARG A 328 14.07 2.11 -17.82
CA ARG A 328 14.81 1.99 -19.07
C ARG A 328 16.26 1.58 -18.81
N THR A 329 16.84 0.84 -19.74
CA THR A 329 18.30 0.71 -19.86
C THR A 329 18.77 1.52 -21.06
N LEU A 330 19.70 2.46 -20.85
CA LEU A 330 20.29 3.31 -21.87
C LEU A 330 21.80 3.33 -21.70
N ASP A 331 22.56 3.08 -22.76
CA ASP A 331 24.03 3.05 -22.77
C ASP A 331 24.62 2.10 -21.69
N GLY A 332 23.92 1.00 -21.40
CA GLY A 332 24.31 0.04 -20.35
C GLY A 332 23.96 0.48 -18.93
N VAL A 333 23.35 1.65 -18.72
CA VAL A 333 22.87 2.15 -17.41
C VAL A 333 21.40 1.84 -17.23
N THR A 334 21.03 1.21 -16.13
CA THR A 334 19.61 0.89 -15.83
C THR A 334 19.03 1.90 -14.84
N TYR A 335 17.90 2.49 -15.21
CA TYR A 335 17.19 3.51 -14.43
C TYR A 335 15.98 2.89 -13.71
N TYR A 336 15.87 3.14 -12.39
CA TYR A 336 14.77 2.67 -11.55
C TYR A 336 13.98 3.82 -10.93
N ASN A 337 12.67 3.66 -10.88
CA ASN A 337 11.75 4.58 -10.23
C ASN A 337 11.24 3.96 -8.91
N ASP A 338 11.68 4.53 -7.79
CA ASP A 338 11.21 4.18 -6.44
C ASP A 338 10.62 5.42 -5.75
N SER A 339 9.88 6.22 -6.51
CA SER A 339 9.29 7.49 -6.03
C SER A 339 8.36 7.31 -4.83
N ILE A 340 7.81 6.11 -4.61
CA ILE A 340 6.98 5.78 -3.43
C ILE A 340 7.80 5.76 -2.12
N ALA A 341 9.11 5.66 -2.19
CA ALA A 341 10.00 5.67 -1.03
C ALA A 341 10.11 7.07 -0.40
N SER A 342 8.99 7.53 0.17
CA SER A 342 8.84 8.87 0.76
C SER A 342 9.24 8.95 2.24
N SER A 343 10.13 8.05 2.69
CA SER A 343 10.75 8.05 4.02
C SER A 343 12.09 7.32 4.00
N PRO A 344 13.00 7.63 4.94
CA PRO A 344 14.29 6.96 5.08
C PRO A 344 14.19 5.44 5.12
N THR A 345 13.30 4.88 5.92
CA THR A 345 13.11 3.42 6.06
C THR A 345 12.78 2.74 4.73
N ARG A 346 11.96 3.36 3.88
CA ARG A 346 11.60 2.81 2.57
C ARG A 346 12.77 2.84 1.60
N THR A 347 13.53 3.94 1.57
CA THR A 347 14.74 4.04 0.74
C THR A 347 15.79 3.04 1.18
N ILE A 348 15.98 2.82 2.48
CA ILE A 348 16.85 1.76 3.03
C ILE A 348 16.48 0.39 2.44
N ALA A 349 15.20 0.04 2.47
CA ALA A 349 14.73 -1.22 1.90
C ALA A 349 15.00 -1.30 0.39
N GLY A 350 14.84 -0.20 -0.33
CA GLY A 350 15.19 -0.07 -1.75
C GLY A 350 16.67 -0.26 -2.01
N LEU A 351 17.55 0.40 -1.26
CA LEU A 351 19.00 0.31 -1.39
C LEU A 351 19.50 -1.14 -1.23
N ARG A 352 19.00 -1.84 -0.23
CA ARG A 352 19.35 -3.24 0.07
C ARG A 352 18.92 -4.25 -0.99
N SER A 353 18.10 -3.85 -1.96
CA SER A 353 17.67 -4.73 -3.07
C SER A 353 18.62 -4.77 -4.26
N PHE A 354 19.68 -3.97 -4.23
CA PHE A 354 20.70 -3.93 -5.26
C PHE A 354 22.00 -4.61 -4.79
N ASP A 355 22.57 -5.44 -5.65
CA ASP A 355 23.80 -6.18 -5.37
C ASP A 355 25.09 -5.33 -5.59
N GLN A 356 24.93 -4.06 -5.94
CA GLN A 356 26.04 -3.13 -6.25
C GLN A 356 25.77 -1.74 -5.70
N LYS A 357 26.81 -0.92 -5.56
CA LYS A 357 26.64 0.51 -5.25
C LYS A 357 25.96 1.23 -6.41
N ILE A 358 24.90 1.98 -6.11
CA ILE A 358 24.08 2.69 -7.10
C ILE A 358 24.34 4.20 -7.11
N ILE A 359 23.78 4.88 -8.09
CA ILE A 359 23.62 6.33 -8.11
C ILE A 359 22.22 6.63 -7.61
N LEU A 360 22.12 7.33 -6.49
CA LEU A 360 20.87 7.61 -5.81
C LEU A 360 20.45 9.07 -6.02
N ILE A 361 19.21 9.29 -6.50
CA ILE A 361 18.56 10.60 -6.48
C ILE A 361 17.64 10.64 -5.26
N ALA A 362 17.90 11.59 -4.31
CA ALA A 362 17.17 11.69 -3.05
C ALA A 362 16.83 13.15 -2.69
N GLY A 363 15.85 13.30 -1.77
CA GLY A 363 15.38 14.58 -1.27
C GLY A 363 13.95 14.91 -1.67
N GLY A 364 13.43 15.99 -1.12
CA GLY A 364 12.04 16.43 -1.29
C GLY A 364 11.53 17.19 -0.07
N TYR A 365 10.22 17.09 0.22
CA TYR A 365 9.54 17.78 1.30
C TYR A 365 9.90 17.23 2.69
N ASP A 366 10.10 18.13 3.66
CA ASP A 366 10.48 17.81 5.03
C ASP A 366 9.27 17.43 5.90
N LYS A 367 9.16 16.15 6.24
CA LYS A 367 8.22 15.62 7.23
C LYS A 367 8.78 15.65 8.67
N LYS A 368 9.93 16.30 8.90
CA LYS A 368 10.65 16.33 10.18
C LYS A 368 11.05 14.93 10.70
N ILE A 369 11.31 14.00 9.76
CA ILE A 369 11.79 12.65 10.08
C ILE A 369 13.33 12.68 10.18
N PRO A 370 13.96 11.89 11.08
CA PRO A 370 15.42 11.79 11.17
C PRO A 370 15.99 11.06 9.94
N TYR A 371 17.14 11.56 9.44
CA TYR A 371 17.88 10.96 8.31
C TYR A 371 19.12 10.18 8.77
N GLU A 372 19.48 10.25 10.03
CA GLU A 372 20.65 9.57 10.62
C GLU A 372 20.62 8.04 10.34
N PRO A 373 19.46 7.33 10.42
CA PRO A 373 19.41 5.90 10.11
C PRO A 373 19.69 5.57 8.63
N LEU A 374 19.48 6.53 7.71
CA LEU A 374 19.74 6.35 6.29
C LEU A 374 21.24 6.43 5.95
N ALA A 375 22.01 7.19 6.71
CA ALA A 375 23.39 7.52 6.38
C ALA A 375 24.32 6.31 6.24
N PRO A 376 24.35 5.32 7.16
CA PRO A 376 25.18 4.13 7.01
C PRO A 376 24.85 3.34 5.75
N GLU A 377 23.55 3.26 5.38
CA GLU A 377 23.10 2.54 4.19
C GLU A 377 23.50 3.26 2.90
N VAL A 378 23.50 4.61 2.91
CA VAL A 378 24.02 5.39 1.79
C VAL A 378 25.50 5.12 1.62
N LEU A 379 26.31 5.12 2.69
CA LEU A 379 27.75 4.81 2.60
C LEU A 379 28.02 3.39 2.07
N ALA A 380 27.18 2.43 2.47
CA ALA A 380 27.31 1.03 2.04
C ALA A 380 26.88 0.79 0.59
N HIS A 381 25.79 1.42 0.14
CA HIS A 381 25.08 1.05 -1.10
C HIS A 381 25.12 2.14 -2.20
N VAL A 382 25.64 3.34 -1.93
CA VAL A 382 25.64 4.45 -2.89
C VAL A 382 27.06 4.87 -3.21
N LYS A 383 27.35 5.12 -4.49
CA LYS A 383 28.60 5.69 -4.95
C LYS A 383 28.48 7.16 -5.32
N THR A 384 27.29 7.58 -5.77
CA THR A 384 26.96 8.98 -6.06
C THR A 384 25.58 9.28 -5.52
N LEU A 385 25.49 10.31 -4.69
CA LEU A 385 24.26 10.81 -4.10
C LEU A 385 23.91 12.16 -4.75
N VAL A 386 22.81 12.20 -5.50
CA VAL A 386 22.28 13.42 -6.09
C VAL A 386 21.15 13.93 -5.22
N LEU A 387 21.31 15.10 -4.63
CA LEU A 387 20.37 15.68 -3.68
C LEU A 387 19.54 16.78 -4.32
N MET A 388 18.24 16.81 -4.02
CA MET A 388 17.32 17.84 -4.47
C MET A 388 16.26 18.16 -3.41
N GLY A 389 15.55 19.29 -3.59
CA GLY A 389 14.45 19.70 -2.72
C GLY A 389 14.86 20.10 -1.30
N ALA A 390 13.84 20.42 -0.48
CA ALA A 390 14.03 21.03 0.84
C ALA A 390 14.85 20.18 1.84
N THR A 391 14.82 18.85 1.70
CA THR A 391 15.53 17.93 2.62
C THR A 391 16.96 17.59 2.17
N GLY A 392 17.38 17.99 0.97
CA GLY A 392 18.74 17.75 0.47
C GLY A 392 19.83 18.09 1.49
N PRO A 393 19.87 19.31 2.06
CA PRO A 393 20.88 19.71 3.04
C PRO A 393 20.86 18.86 4.33
N ARG A 394 19.68 18.38 4.76
CA ARG A 394 19.55 17.54 5.98
C ARG A 394 20.06 16.13 5.72
N ILE A 395 19.78 15.56 4.54
CA ILE A 395 20.31 14.26 4.15
C ILE A 395 21.83 14.34 4.03
N GLU A 396 22.36 15.39 3.38
CA GLU A 396 23.80 15.61 3.27
C GLU A 396 24.46 15.69 4.63
N LYS A 397 23.88 16.50 5.55
CA LYS A 397 24.41 16.63 6.93
C LYS A 397 24.47 15.28 7.62
N ALA A 398 23.39 14.50 7.61
CA ALA A 398 23.34 13.18 8.23
C ALA A 398 24.40 12.22 7.65
N VAL A 399 24.58 12.24 6.32
CA VAL A 399 25.58 11.42 5.64
C VAL A 399 27.01 11.85 5.95
N ARG A 400 27.30 13.16 5.98
CA ARG A 400 28.63 13.68 6.32
C ARG A 400 29.02 13.47 7.78
N ASP A 401 28.04 13.53 8.68
CA ASP A 401 28.24 13.29 10.12
C ASP A 401 28.36 11.79 10.47
N CYS A 402 28.11 10.89 9.51
CA CYS A 402 28.18 9.45 9.73
C CYS A 402 29.63 8.95 9.77
N ASP A 403 29.93 8.10 10.72
CA ASP A 403 31.24 7.44 10.82
C ASP A 403 31.59 6.71 9.50
N GLY A 404 32.82 6.90 9.02
CA GLY A 404 33.31 6.30 7.77
C GLY A 404 33.01 7.13 6.49
N PHE A 405 32.38 8.31 6.60
CA PHE A 405 32.13 9.16 5.42
C PHE A 405 33.43 9.53 4.69
N ALA A 406 34.49 9.91 5.42
CA ALA A 406 35.76 10.33 4.82
C ALA A 406 36.39 9.25 3.92
N ASP A 407 36.23 7.99 4.26
CA ASP A 407 36.81 6.84 3.55
C ASP A 407 35.82 6.18 2.58
N SER A 408 34.58 6.65 2.50
CA SER A 408 33.50 6.01 1.73
C SER A 408 33.67 6.13 0.20
N GLY A 409 34.39 7.16 -0.26
CA GLY A 409 34.48 7.54 -1.67
C GLY A 409 33.17 8.04 -2.27
N LEU A 410 32.16 8.35 -1.44
CA LEU A 410 30.86 8.85 -1.88
C LEU A 410 30.98 10.25 -2.50
N THR A 411 30.47 10.41 -3.71
CA THR A 411 30.31 11.71 -4.36
C THR A 411 28.93 12.28 -4.08
N ILE A 412 28.83 13.54 -3.64
CA ILE A 412 27.57 14.26 -3.42
C ILE A 412 27.42 15.36 -4.47
N LEU A 413 26.28 15.38 -5.15
CA LEU A 413 25.93 16.37 -6.16
C LEU A 413 24.59 17.02 -5.78
N HIS A 414 24.38 18.27 -6.24
CA HIS A 414 23.17 19.04 -5.94
C HIS A 414 22.42 19.39 -7.22
N ALA A 415 21.12 19.20 -7.21
CA ALA A 415 20.24 19.50 -8.33
C ALA A 415 19.09 20.44 -7.91
N ASP A 416 18.70 21.33 -8.81
CA ASP A 416 17.63 22.29 -8.58
C ASP A 416 16.25 21.70 -8.87
N ASN A 417 16.19 20.68 -9.75
CA ASN A 417 14.96 20.03 -10.18
C ASN A 417 15.23 18.60 -10.68
N MET A 418 14.18 17.85 -11.03
CA MET A 418 14.28 16.45 -11.47
C MET A 418 15.09 16.30 -12.78
N GLN A 419 14.92 17.18 -13.74
CA GLN A 419 15.66 17.16 -15.00
C GLN A 419 17.17 17.25 -14.72
N HIS A 420 17.59 18.25 -13.93
CA HIS A 420 18.99 18.44 -13.52
C HIS A 420 19.53 17.26 -12.71
N ALA A 421 18.69 16.68 -11.83
CA ALA A 421 19.08 15.49 -11.05
C ALA A 421 19.38 14.27 -11.93
N VAL A 422 18.55 14.04 -12.95
CA VAL A 422 18.76 12.94 -13.91
C VAL A 422 19.98 13.20 -14.79
N GLU A 423 20.22 14.43 -15.20
CA GLU A 423 21.42 14.81 -15.99
C GLU A 423 22.71 14.59 -15.20
N LEU A 424 22.76 15.02 -13.94
CA LEU A 424 23.90 14.79 -13.05
C LEU A 424 24.13 13.29 -12.79
N ALA A 425 23.05 12.55 -12.54
CA ALA A 425 23.13 11.12 -12.32
C ALA A 425 23.65 10.39 -13.56
N ARG A 426 23.18 10.77 -14.77
CA ARG A 426 23.67 10.24 -16.05
C ARG A 426 25.16 10.57 -16.26
N GLY A 427 25.56 11.79 -15.99
CA GLY A 427 26.94 12.21 -16.12
C GLY A 427 27.93 11.47 -15.21
N ALA A 428 27.44 11.00 -14.05
CA ALA A 428 28.22 10.20 -13.11
C ALA A 428 28.19 8.68 -13.43
N ALA A 429 27.29 8.24 -14.31
CA ALA A 429 27.07 6.82 -14.59
C ALA A 429 28.03 6.26 -15.65
N LYS A 430 28.34 4.97 -15.54
CA LYS A 430 29.10 4.17 -16.50
C LYS A 430 28.27 2.93 -16.90
N PRO A 431 28.54 2.31 -18.06
CA PRO A 431 27.90 1.04 -18.42
C PRO A 431 27.97 0.01 -17.29
N GLY A 432 26.86 -0.62 -16.96
CA GLY A 432 26.69 -1.53 -15.83
C GLY A 432 26.12 -0.89 -14.56
N ASP A 433 26.04 0.45 -14.51
CA ASP A 433 25.53 1.17 -13.35
C ASP A 433 24.00 1.16 -13.24
N VAL A 434 23.55 1.39 -12.03
CA VAL A 434 22.14 1.61 -11.67
C VAL A 434 21.95 3.06 -11.20
N VAL A 435 20.95 3.74 -11.75
CA VAL A 435 20.44 5.03 -11.27
C VAL A 435 19.06 4.79 -10.69
N SER A 436 18.82 5.19 -9.44
CA SER A 436 17.52 5.05 -8.79
C SER A 436 17.02 6.37 -8.21
N LEU A 437 15.78 6.74 -8.56
CA LEU A 437 15.04 7.74 -7.82
C LEU A 437 14.44 7.05 -6.58
N SER A 438 15.02 7.23 -5.39
CA SER A 438 14.46 6.75 -4.11
C SER A 438 14.60 7.86 -3.07
N PRO A 439 13.59 8.75 -2.99
CA PRO A 439 13.73 10.10 -2.45
C PRO A 439 13.97 10.21 -0.95
N ALA A 440 13.66 9.19 -0.15
CA ALA A 440 13.65 9.23 1.32
C ALA A 440 12.77 10.36 1.92
N SER A 441 12.04 11.09 1.08
CA SER A 441 11.28 12.29 1.43
C SER A 441 9.96 12.34 0.67
N ALA A 442 8.96 13.03 1.23
CA ALA A 442 7.74 13.31 0.49
C ALA A 442 8.00 14.21 -0.72
N SER A 443 6.98 14.43 -1.53
CA SER A 443 7.11 15.16 -2.80
C SER A 443 6.57 16.59 -2.76
N PHE A 444 5.90 16.99 -1.67
CA PHE A 444 5.00 18.16 -1.59
C PHE A 444 5.68 19.53 -1.76
N ASP A 445 7.02 19.59 -1.83
CA ASP A 445 7.78 20.81 -2.15
C ASP A 445 7.82 21.10 -3.65
N LEU A 446 7.89 20.06 -4.48
CA LEU A 446 8.03 20.18 -5.94
C LEU A 446 6.88 19.52 -6.72
N TYR A 447 6.12 18.60 -6.10
CA TYR A 447 5.08 17.82 -6.75
C TYR A 447 3.88 17.60 -5.81
N PRO A 448 2.64 17.52 -6.33
CA PRO A 448 1.45 17.31 -5.52
C PRO A 448 1.41 15.94 -4.82
N ASN A 449 2.06 14.93 -5.37
CA ASN A 449 2.16 13.58 -4.81
C ASN A 449 3.34 12.81 -5.42
N PHE A 450 3.64 11.61 -4.87
CA PHE A 450 4.75 10.79 -5.33
C PHE A 450 4.52 10.18 -6.73
N GLU A 451 3.27 9.98 -7.13
CA GLU A 451 2.92 9.45 -8.45
C GLU A 451 3.29 10.46 -9.55
N VAL A 452 2.98 11.75 -9.35
CA VAL A 452 3.36 12.81 -10.29
C VAL A 452 4.88 12.93 -10.36
N ARG A 453 5.59 12.91 -9.23
CA ARG A 453 7.05 12.90 -9.18
C ARG A 453 7.63 11.70 -9.94
N GLY A 454 7.08 10.51 -9.73
CA GLY A 454 7.56 9.30 -10.38
C GLY A 454 7.30 9.29 -11.89
N ARG A 455 6.15 9.80 -12.34
CA ARG A 455 5.85 9.96 -13.78
C ARG A 455 6.76 10.99 -14.46
N ASP A 456 7.05 12.10 -13.80
CA ASP A 456 7.97 13.10 -14.31
C ASP A 456 9.38 12.52 -14.49
N TYR A 457 9.91 11.82 -13.48
CA TYR A 457 11.16 11.09 -13.59
C TYR A 457 11.17 10.10 -14.76
N LYS A 458 10.12 9.29 -14.91
CA LYS A 458 9.98 8.33 -16.01
C LYS A 458 10.01 9.03 -17.36
N ASN A 459 9.26 10.12 -17.51
CA ASN A 459 9.23 10.89 -18.75
C ASN A 459 10.61 11.46 -19.11
N ILE A 460 11.33 12.01 -18.13
CA ILE A 460 12.69 12.53 -18.36
C ILE A 460 13.61 11.40 -18.79
N VAL A 461 13.62 10.28 -18.08
CA VAL A 461 14.47 9.11 -18.39
C VAL A 461 14.15 8.53 -19.76
N MET A 462 12.87 8.41 -20.13
CA MET A 462 12.45 7.90 -21.45
C MET A 462 12.88 8.81 -22.60
N ASN A 463 13.01 10.12 -22.37
CA ASN A 463 13.41 11.11 -23.36
C ASN A 463 14.94 11.37 -23.41
N LEU A 464 15.74 10.71 -22.56
CA LEU A 464 17.22 10.77 -22.67
C LEU A 464 17.66 10.26 -24.05
N LYS A 465 18.62 10.99 -24.65
CA LYS A 465 19.20 10.65 -25.97
C LYS A 465 20.54 9.95 -25.82
#